data_0b444392dee9219e5622aaba4fe8a957
#
_entry.id   0b444392dee9219e5622aaba4fe8a957
#
_cell.length_a   1.000
_cell.length_b   1.000
_cell.length_c   1.000
_cell.angle_alpha   90.00
_cell.angle_beta   90.00
_cell.angle_gamma   90.00
#
_symmetry.space_group_name_H-M   'P 1'
#
loop_
_entity.id
_entity.type
_entity.pdbx_description
1 polymer ?
#
loop_
_entity_poly.entity_id
_entity_poly.type
_entity_poly.pdbx_seq_one_letter_code
_entity_poly.pdbx_strand_id
1 'polypeptide(L)'
;MFTSFLRTIARPAAVTLLLAASASASAGSWVVEPLDVEGVLVEAVGPSSRCLSNFGGTISGHGSSAMMGGKVVFIATDCITPVGPLFNFSGGKFIVMTTSGDQIYANYSGQFVPTGEGAKYVFSGATFQITGGTGKFSKVTGGGVLSGGEDMMTGAGTIKLTGRALYMKK
;
A
#
# COMPACT_ATOMS: atom_id res chain seq x y z
N MET A 1 31.27 -74.04 -51.31
CA MET A 1 32.12 -72.87 -51.04
C MET A 1 31.26 -71.63 -51.10
N PHE A 2 30.80 -71.11 -49.95
CA PHE A 2 30.02 -69.88 -49.88
C PHE A 2 30.70 -68.97 -48.87
N THR A 3 31.28 -67.91 -49.35
CA THR A 3 31.89 -66.83 -48.53
C THR A 3 30.83 -65.80 -48.18
N SER A 4 30.54 -65.67 -46.88
CA SER A 4 29.61 -64.71 -46.32
C SER A 4 30.34 -63.39 -46.00
N PHE A 5 29.92 -62.27 -46.65
CA PHE A 5 30.41 -60.94 -46.37
C PHE A 5 29.56 -60.27 -45.27
N LEU A 6 30.13 -60.09 -44.07
CA LEU A 6 29.55 -59.24 -43.02
C LEU A 6 29.76 -57.77 -43.36
N ARG A 7 28.67 -57.02 -43.58
CA ARG A 7 28.70 -55.56 -43.65
C ARG A 7 28.47 -54.99 -42.25
N THR A 8 29.49 -54.32 -41.73
CA THR A 8 29.44 -53.55 -40.52
C THR A 8 28.77 -52.20 -40.82
N ILE A 9 27.59 -51.94 -40.22
CA ILE A 9 26.91 -50.65 -40.32
C ILE A 9 27.35 -49.77 -39.15
N ALA A 10 28.13 -48.75 -39.43
CA ALA A 10 28.47 -47.71 -38.45
C ALA A 10 27.26 -46.78 -38.23
N ARG A 11 26.77 -46.74 -36.97
CA ARG A 11 25.75 -45.76 -36.54
C ARG A 11 26.41 -44.45 -36.17
N PRO A 12 25.97 -43.28 -36.69
CA PRO A 12 26.45 -41.97 -36.18
C PRO A 12 25.80 -41.68 -34.83
N ALA A 13 26.63 -41.43 -33.83
CA ALA A 13 26.21 -40.92 -32.52
C ALA A 13 25.80 -39.43 -32.70
N ALA A 14 24.53 -39.12 -32.55
CA ALA A 14 24.03 -37.74 -32.49
C ALA A 14 24.34 -37.20 -31.08
N VAL A 15 25.29 -36.26 -30.99
CA VAL A 15 25.58 -35.49 -29.78
C VAL A 15 24.56 -34.37 -29.68
N THR A 16 23.57 -34.53 -28.82
CA THR A 16 22.60 -33.47 -28.51
C THR A 16 23.24 -32.50 -27.51
N LEU A 17 23.64 -31.33 -27.98
CA LEU A 17 24.06 -30.21 -27.11
C LEU A 17 22.81 -29.65 -26.44
N LEU A 18 22.64 -29.91 -25.14
CA LEU A 18 21.68 -29.23 -24.28
C LEU A 18 22.25 -27.84 -23.93
N LEU A 19 21.77 -26.79 -24.61
CA LEU A 19 21.97 -25.41 -24.20
C LEU A 19 21.13 -25.15 -22.94
N ALA A 20 21.77 -25.20 -21.77
CA ALA A 20 21.20 -24.71 -20.51
C ALA A 20 21.10 -23.17 -20.58
N ALA A 21 19.94 -22.67 -20.89
CA ALA A 21 19.63 -21.23 -20.75
C ALA A 21 19.61 -20.91 -19.24
N SER A 22 20.70 -20.34 -18.74
CA SER A 22 20.77 -19.77 -17.40
C SER A 22 19.87 -18.54 -17.37
N ALA A 23 18.64 -18.69 -16.87
CA ALA A 23 17.78 -17.55 -16.53
C ALA A 23 18.44 -16.83 -15.34
N SER A 24 19.13 -15.73 -15.60
CA SER A 24 19.61 -14.83 -14.55
C SER A 24 18.39 -14.22 -13.88
N ALA A 25 17.95 -14.79 -12.76
CA ALA A 25 16.95 -14.17 -11.91
C ALA A 25 17.58 -12.87 -11.39
N SER A 26 17.07 -11.72 -11.86
CA SER A 26 17.45 -10.43 -11.32
C SER A 26 17.04 -10.42 -9.84
N ALA A 27 18.02 -10.51 -8.96
CA ALA A 27 17.78 -10.40 -7.52
C ALA A 27 17.34 -8.97 -7.23
N GLY A 28 16.08 -8.78 -6.84
CA GLY A 28 15.58 -7.47 -6.44
C GLY A 28 16.38 -6.93 -5.25
N SER A 29 16.60 -5.62 -5.21
CA SER A 29 17.29 -4.95 -4.11
C SER A 29 16.29 -4.27 -3.16
N TRP A 30 16.60 -4.30 -1.86
CA TRP A 30 15.87 -3.52 -0.87
C TRP A 30 16.22 -2.04 -1.01
N VAL A 31 15.20 -1.21 -1.10
CA VAL A 31 15.35 0.24 -1.21
C VAL A 31 14.49 0.94 -0.15
N VAL A 32 14.97 2.07 0.36
CA VAL A 32 14.20 2.98 1.21
C VAL A 32 13.90 4.22 0.39
N GLU A 33 12.62 4.47 0.15
CA GLU A 33 12.18 5.65 -0.60
C GLU A 33 11.25 6.53 0.25
N PRO A 34 11.22 7.85 0.01
CA PRO A 34 10.19 8.72 0.58
C PRO A 34 8.81 8.26 0.13
N LEU A 35 7.89 8.16 1.08
CA LEU A 35 6.47 7.92 0.82
C LEU A 35 5.71 9.21 1.08
N ASP A 36 5.27 9.85 0.02
CA ASP A 36 4.36 10.98 0.05
C ASP A 36 3.09 10.60 -0.71
N VAL A 37 1.94 10.68 -0.04
CA VAL A 37 0.62 10.57 -0.66
C VAL A 37 -0.13 11.84 -0.32
N GLU A 38 -0.61 12.56 -1.32
CA GLU A 38 -1.39 13.78 -1.13
C GLU A 38 -2.68 13.68 -1.93
N GLY A 39 -3.81 14.03 -1.29
CA GLY A 39 -5.10 13.87 -1.93
C GLY A 39 -6.26 14.51 -1.20
N VAL A 40 -7.44 14.30 -1.79
CA VAL A 40 -8.73 14.69 -1.23
C VAL A 40 -9.50 13.47 -0.76
N LEU A 41 -10.31 13.68 0.26
CA LEU A 41 -11.11 12.60 0.85
C LEU A 41 -12.55 13.04 1.09
N VAL A 42 -13.40 12.04 1.28
CA VAL A 42 -14.70 12.20 1.91
C VAL A 42 -14.79 11.12 2.99
N GLU A 43 -15.14 11.53 4.21
CA GLU A 43 -15.43 10.65 5.34
C GLU A 43 -16.94 10.59 5.59
N ALA A 44 -17.46 9.39 5.75
CA ALA A 44 -18.81 9.12 6.24
C ALA A 44 -18.71 8.54 7.65
N VAL A 45 -19.24 9.23 8.64
CA VAL A 45 -19.23 8.80 10.04
C VAL A 45 -20.57 8.17 10.43
N GLY A 46 -20.55 7.20 11.34
CA GLY A 46 -21.77 6.54 11.78
C GLY A 46 -21.56 5.42 12.81
N PRO A 47 -22.64 4.71 13.17
CA PRO A 47 -22.58 3.59 14.09
C PRO A 47 -21.64 2.49 13.58
N SER A 48 -20.77 1.98 14.47
CA SER A 48 -19.81 0.94 14.14
C SER A 48 -19.62 -0.02 15.31
N SER A 49 -20.09 -1.26 15.16
CA SER A 49 -19.99 -2.31 16.20
C SER A 49 -18.56 -2.80 16.43
N ARG A 50 -17.63 -2.52 15.51
CA ARG A 50 -16.20 -2.83 15.67
C ARG A 50 -15.49 -1.88 16.65
N CYS A 51 -16.11 -0.74 16.98
CA CYS A 51 -15.53 0.31 17.79
C CYS A 51 -16.07 0.27 19.22
N LEU A 52 -15.19 0.42 20.22
CA LEU A 52 -15.61 0.51 21.61
C LEU A 52 -16.51 1.73 21.89
N SER A 53 -16.34 2.81 21.11
CA SER A 53 -17.21 3.99 21.12
C SER A 53 -18.56 3.75 20.44
N ASN A 54 -18.75 2.61 19.77
CA ASN A 54 -19.86 2.31 18.86
C ASN A 54 -20.00 3.31 17.70
N PHE A 55 -18.93 4.06 17.38
CA PHE A 55 -18.92 5.08 16.36
C PHE A 55 -17.59 5.05 15.58
N GLY A 56 -17.64 5.23 14.26
CA GLY A 56 -16.45 5.20 13.42
C GLY A 56 -16.66 5.87 12.07
N GLY A 57 -15.54 6.05 11.36
CA GLY A 57 -15.47 6.62 10.03
C GLY A 57 -15.24 5.57 8.95
N THR A 58 -15.73 5.88 7.76
CA THR A 58 -15.36 5.22 6.51
C THR A 58 -14.95 6.30 5.53
N ILE A 59 -13.72 6.21 5.06
CA ILE A 59 -13.06 7.22 4.23
C ILE A 59 -12.87 6.65 2.83
N SER A 60 -13.11 7.46 1.83
CA SER A 60 -12.72 7.21 0.44
C SER A 60 -12.07 8.44 -0.14
N GLY A 61 -11.10 8.25 -1.04
CA GLY A 61 -10.42 9.38 -1.63
C GLY A 61 -9.51 9.01 -2.79
N HIS A 62 -8.91 10.04 -3.34
CA HIS A 62 -7.94 9.90 -4.41
C HIS A 62 -6.85 10.98 -4.30
N GLY A 63 -5.72 10.70 -4.91
CA GLY A 63 -4.58 11.60 -4.83
C GLY A 63 -3.44 11.17 -5.74
N SER A 64 -2.23 11.51 -5.31
CA SER A 64 -1.01 11.16 -6.02
C SER A 64 0.12 10.77 -5.07
N SER A 65 1.04 9.96 -5.58
CA SER A 65 2.27 9.55 -4.90
C SER A 65 3.34 9.23 -5.94
N ALA A 66 4.47 9.92 -5.87
CA ALA A 66 5.59 9.68 -6.79
C ALA A 66 6.13 8.24 -6.66
N MET A 67 6.33 7.76 -5.42
CA MET A 67 6.79 6.40 -5.14
C MET A 67 5.84 5.33 -5.70
N MET A 68 4.53 5.60 -5.65
CA MET A 68 3.51 4.68 -6.14
C MET A 68 3.20 4.82 -7.65
N GLY A 69 3.92 5.70 -8.36
CA GLY A 69 3.80 5.84 -9.82
C GLY A 69 2.73 6.82 -10.29
N GLY A 70 2.34 7.78 -9.46
CA GLY A 70 1.43 8.86 -9.81
C GLY A 70 0.06 8.75 -9.13
N LYS A 71 -1.01 8.63 -9.90
CA LYS A 71 -2.39 8.61 -9.35
C LYS A 71 -2.63 7.40 -8.46
N VAL A 72 -3.28 7.65 -7.33
CA VAL A 72 -3.71 6.61 -6.37
C VAL A 72 -5.16 6.86 -5.95
N VAL A 73 -5.82 5.78 -5.56
CA VAL A 73 -7.08 5.84 -4.81
C VAL A 73 -6.84 5.22 -3.43
N PHE A 74 -7.65 5.61 -2.44
CA PHE A 74 -7.53 5.04 -1.11
C PHE A 74 -8.89 4.89 -0.43
N ILE A 75 -8.94 3.93 0.46
CA ILE A 75 -10.04 3.71 1.38
C ILE A 75 -9.48 3.53 2.79
N ALA A 76 -10.24 3.97 3.79
CA ALA A 76 -9.86 3.75 5.18
C ALA A 76 -11.09 3.59 6.06
N THR A 77 -10.88 3.07 7.26
CA THR A 77 -11.88 3.02 8.32
C THR A 77 -11.20 3.20 9.66
N ASP A 78 -11.85 3.87 10.59
CA ASP A 78 -11.37 4.04 11.96
C ASP A 78 -12.48 4.01 13.00
N CYS A 79 -12.10 4.15 14.25
CA CYS A 79 -12.97 4.32 15.39
C CYS A 79 -12.81 5.72 15.94
N ILE A 80 -13.90 6.44 16.08
CA ILE A 80 -13.93 7.81 16.55
C ILE A 80 -14.44 7.83 17.98
N THR A 81 -13.71 8.51 18.87
CA THR A 81 -14.06 8.65 20.29
C THR A 81 -13.99 10.12 20.69
N PRO A 82 -15.09 10.74 21.14
CA PRO A 82 -15.08 12.12 21.63
C PRO A 82 -14.24 12.25 22.90
N VAL A 83 -13.42 13.30 22.97
CA VAL A 83 -12.61 13.66 24.16
C VAL A 83 -12.69 15.18 24.35
N GLY A 84 -13.69 15.64 25.08
CA GLY A 84 -14.00 17.06 25.18
C GLY A 84 -14.31 17.67 23.81
N PRO A 85 -13.62 18.75 23.40
CA PRO A 85 -13.81 19.37 22.09
C PRO A 85 -13.09 18.63 20.95
N LEU A 86 -12.32 17.58 21.26
CA LEU A 86 -11.50 16.82 20.34
C LEU A 86 -12.18 15.49 20.01
N PHE A 87 -11.73 14.85 18.91
CA PHE A 87 -12.05 13.47 18.63
C PHE A 87 -10.76 12.68 18.41
N ASN A 88 -10.60 11.56 19.12
CA ASN A 88 -9.55 10.61 18.84
C ASN A 88 -10.03 9.66 17.74
N PHE A 89 -9.22 9.47 16.69
CA PHE A 89 -9.40 8.36 15.77
C PHE A 89 -8.33 7.29 16.02
N SER A 90 -8.78 6.05 16.09
CA SER A 90 -7.93 4.91 16.47
C SER A 90 -8.35 3.62 15.77
N GLY A 91 -7.49 2.59 15.82
CA GLY A 91 -7.76 1.32 15.15
C GLY A 91 -7.93 1.49 13.63
N GLY A 92 -7.39 2.57 13.08
CA GLY A 92 -7.47 2.93 11.68
C GLY A 92 -6.82 1.88 10.79
N LYS A 93 -7.49 1.55 9.67
CA LYS A 93 -7.01 0.70 8.59
C LYS A 93 -7.08 1.49 7.30
N PHE A 94 -5.98 1.57 6.59
CA PHE A 94 -5.82 2.36 5.38
C PHE A 94 -5.28 1.47 4.26
N ILE A 95 -5.86 1.59 3.07
CA ILE A 95 -5.41 0.92 1.85
C ILE A 95 -5.22 1.98 0.78
N VAL A 96 -4.01 2.10 0.26
CA VAL A 96 -3.71 2.91 -0.93
C VAL A 96 -3.44 1.99 -2.10
N MET A 97 -4.05 2.26 -3.23
CA MET A 97 -3.95 1.44 -4.43
C MET A 97 -3.50 2.29 -5.63
N THR A 98 -2.54 1.77 -6.38
CA THR A 98 -2.06 2.34 -7.64
C THR A 98 -3.04 2.05 -8.78
N THR A 99 -2.85 2.70 -9.90
CA THR A 99 -3.59 2.40 -11.15
C THR A 99 -3.28 1.01 -11.71
N SER A 100 -2.14 0.38 -11.34
CA SER A 100 -1.80 -1.00 -11.69
C SER A 100 -2.40 -2.05 -10.74
N GLY A 101 -3.08 -1.63 -9.66
CA GLY A 101 -3.66 -2.51 -8.66
C GLY A 101 -2.72 -2.92 -7.52
N ASP A 102 -1.46 -2.47 -7.52
CA ASP A 102 -0.55 -2.69 -6.39
C ASP A 102 -1.02 -1.89 -5.17
N GLN A 103 -0.95 -2.46 -3.97
CA GLN A 103 -1.51 -1.88 -2.75
C GLN A 103 -0.48 -1.73 -1.65
N ILE A 104 -0.66 -0.71 -0.80
CA ILE A 104 0.00 -0.55 0.49
C ILE A 104 -1.08 -0.53 1.57
N TYR A 105 -0.87 -1.30 2.64
CA TYR A 105 -1.72 -1.37 3.83
C TYR A 105 -1.05 -0.67 4.99
N ALA A 106 -1.81 0.10 5.75
CA ALA A 106 -1.29 0.75 6.95
C ALA A 106 -2.34 0.76 8.08
N ASN A 107 -1.86 0.79 9.30
CA ASN A 107 -2.64 1.19 10.47
C ASN A 107 -2.40 2.68 10.71
N TYR A 108 -3.38 3.37 11.29
CA TYR A 108 -3.21 4.77 11.64
C TYR A 108 -4.02 5.15 12.87
N SER A 109 -3.63 6.25 13.51
CA SER A 109 -4.32 6.87 14.63
C SER A 109 -3.91 8.33 14.78
N GLY A 110 -4.70 9.11 15.51
CA GLY A 110 -4.43 10.51 15.77
C GLY A 110 -5.62 11.20 16.42
N GLN A 111 -5.66 12.51 16.27
CA GLN A 111 -6.75 13.35 16.78
C GLN A 111 -7.25 14.31 15.71
N PHE A 112 -8.54 14.59 15.75
CA PHE A 112 -9.16 15.74 15.12
C PHE A 112 -9.20 16.88 16.12
N VAL A 113 -8.60 18.02 15.77
CA VAL A 113 -8.56 19.23 16.61
C VAL A 113 -9.32 20.33 15.88
N PRO A 114 -10.31 21.00 16.54
CA PRO A 114 -11.06 22.05 15.89
C PRO A 114 -10.15 23.23 15.55
N THR A 115 -10.35 23.83 14.39
CA THR A 115 -9.61 25.03 13.96
C THR A 115 -10.17 26.32 14.55
N GLY A 116 -11.37 26.27 15.11
CA GLY A 116 -12.14 27.46 15.51
C GLY A 116 -12.96 28.07 14.39
N GLU A 117 -12.92 27.50 13.17
CA GLU A 117 -13.68 27.97 12.00
C GLU A 117 -14.79 26.98 11.64
N GLY A 118 -16.01 27.22 12.11
CA GLY A 118 -17.15 26.35 11.82
C GLY A 118 -16.93 24.91 12.28
N ALA A 119 -17.18 23.94 11.40
CA ALA A 119 -16.98 22.51 11.65
C ALA A 119 -15.66 21.98 11.12
N LYS A 120 -14.67 22.84 10.88
CA LYS A 120 -13.37 22.44 10.35
C LYS A 120 -12.46 21.92 11.44
N TYR A 121 -11.84 20.76 11.19
CA TYR A 121 -10.88 20.07 12.05
C TYR A 121 -9.60 19.77 11.28
N VAL A 122 -8.47 19.76 11.99
CA VAL A 122 -7.18 19.34 11.46
C VAL A 122 -6.69 18.10 12.18
N PHE A 123 -5.88 17.31 11.50
CA PHE A 123 -5.23 16.14 12.11
C PHE A 123 -4.07 16.61 13.00
N SER A 124 -4.02 16.10 14.22
CA SER A 124 -2.97 16.39 15.19
C SER A 124 -2.38 15.11 15.77
N GLY A 125 -1.04 15.05 15.87
CA GLY A 125 -0.34 13.88 16.39
C GLY A 125 -0.61 12.61 15.59
N ALA A 126 -1.10 12.74 14.37
CA ALA A 126 -1.53 11.62 13.56
C ALA A 126 -0.34 10.92 12.90
N THR A 127 -0.30 9.59 13.03
CA THR A 127 0.76 8.74 12.49
C THR A 127 0.20 7.54 11.77
N PHE A 128 1.01 6.97 10.88
CA PHE A 128 0.68 5.69 10.24
C PHE A 128 1.86 4.72 10.28
N GLN A 129 1.55 3.43 10.32
CA GLN A 129 2.51 2.33 10.25
C GLN A 129 2.10 1.40 9.11
N ILE A 130 2.98 1.21 8.14
CA ILE A 130 2.77 0.27 7.03
C ILE A 130 2.82 -1.16 7.57
N THR A 131 1.80 -1.95 7.26
CA THR A 131 1.64 -3.34 7.71
C THR A 131 1.88 -4.35 6.60
N GLY A 132 2.03 -3.90 5.35
CA GLY A 132 2.27 -4.74 4.18
C GLY A 132 1.67 -4.15 2.92
N GLY A 133 1.55 -4.99 1.89
CA GLY A 133 0.99 -4.59 0.60
C GLY A 133 0.91 -5.76 -0.38
N THR A 134 0.64 -5.45 -1.65
CA THR A 134 0.57 -6.42 -2.75
C THR A 134 1.49 -6.02 -3.92
N GLY A 135 1.66 -6.91 -4.87
CA GLY A 135 2.44 -6.67 -6.08
C GLY A 135 3.87 -6.26 -5.76
N LYS A 136 4.30 -5.12 -6.29
CA LYS A 136 5.65 -4.57 -6.01
C LYS A 136 5.86 -4.20 -4.54
N PHE A 137 4.78 -4.04 -3.77
CA PHE A 137 4.79 -3.69 -2.35
C PHE A 137 4.54 -4.88 -1.41
N SER A 138 4.59 -6.13 -1.89
CA SER A 138 4.22 -7.33 -1.11
C SER A 138 4.95 -7.50 0.22
N LYS A 139 6.13 -6.90 0.37
CA LYS A 139 6.96 -6.95 1.60
C LYS A 139 7.27 -5.56 2.14
N VAL A 140 6.47 -4.56 1.77
CA VAL A 140 6.72 -3.18 2.19
C VAL A 140 6.53 -3.02 3.70
N THR A 141 7.41 -2.22 4.31
CA THR A 141 7.33 -1.76 5.70
C THR A 141 7.68 -0.28 5.76
N GLY A 142 7.38 0.36 6.86
CA GLY A 142 7.68 1.77 7.06
C GLY A 142 6.59 2.49 7.82
N GLY A 143 6.55 3.81 7.72
CA GLY A 143 5.56 4.63 8.40
C GLY A 143 5.91 6.10 8.33
N GLY A 144 5.13 6.90 9.04
CA GLY A 144 5.29 8.34 9.03
C GLY A 144 4.15 9.06 9.73
N VAL A 145 3.91 10.27 9.29
CA VAL A 145 2.90 11.18 9.85
C VAL A 145 1.78 11.43 8.85
N LEU A 146 0.57 11.64 9.39
CA LEU A 146 -0.57 12.15 8.64
C LEU A 146 -0.77 13.63 8.98
N SER A 147 -1.08 14.41 7.97
CA SER A 147 -1.53 15.79 8.09
C SER A 147 -2.70 16.05 7.15
N GLY A 148 -3.38 17.18 7.34
CA GLY A 148 -4.59 17.53 6.60
C GLY A 148 -5.72 17.84 7.58
N GLY A 149 -6.94 17.65 7.13
CA GLY A 149 -8.13 17.90 7.94
C GLY A 149 -9.38 17.79 7.10
N GLU A 150 -10.51 17.99 7.75
CA GLU A 150 -11.83 17.88 7.11
C GLU A 150 -12.85 18.83 7.74
N ASP A 151 -13.92 18.99 7.03
CA ASP A 151 -15.13 19.62 7.51
C ASP A 151 -16.09 18.53 8.00
N MET A 152 -16.31 18.46 9.31
CA MET A 152 -17.15 17.45 9.96
C MET A 152 -18.63 17.49 9.54
N MET A 153 -19.10 18.59 8.94
CA MET A 153 -20.48 18.70 8.42
C MET A 153 -20.63 18.02 7.07
N THR A 154 -19.59 18.05 6.25
CA THR A 154 -19.64 17.53 4.88
C THR A 154 -18.82 16.24 4.72
N GLY A 155 -17.92 15.97 5.65
CA GLY A 155 -16.91 14.92 5.55
C GLY A 155 -15.82 15.20 4.51
N ALA A 156 -15.88 16.32 3.79
CA ALA A 156 -14.90 16.64 2.77
C ALA A 156 -13.60 17.14 3.40
N GLY A 157 -12.47 16.64 2.90
CA GLY A 157 -11.18 16.98 3.48
C GLY A 157 -10.00 16.75 2.54
N THR A 158 -8.82 16.97 3.12
CA THR A 158 -7.53 16.71 2.48
C THR A 158 -6.68 15.82 3.38
N ILE A 159 -5.82 15.03 2.78
CA ILE A 159 -4.91 14.15 3.50
C ILE A 159 -3.53 14.20 2.86
N LYS A 160 -2.51 14.20 3.70
CA LYS A 160 -1.13 14.02 3.29
C LYS A 160 -0.44 13.01 4.21
N LEU A 161 0.07 11.93 3.63
CA LEU A 161 0.97 11.00 4.29
C LEU A 161 2.40 11.40 3.93
N THR A 162 3.24 11.58 4.93
CA THR A 162 4.67 11.87 4.74
C THR A 162 5.49 10.90 5.57
N GLY A 163 6.34 10.12 4.91
CA GLY A 163 7.12 9.11 5.60
C GLY A 163 8.15 8.41 4.73
N ARG A 164 8.47 7.19 5.10
CA ARG A 164 9.42 6.34 4.36
C ARG A 164 8.87 4.93 4.23
N ALA A 165 9.16 4.32 3.10
CA ALA A 165 8.84 2.92 2.81
C ALA A 165 10.10 2.16 2.45
N LEU A 166 10.29 0.99 3.06
CA LEU A 166 11.31 -0.01 2.71
C LEU A 166 10.62 -1.12 1.94
N TYR A 167 11.02 -1.37 0.72
CA TYR A 167 10.45 -2.43 -0.12
C TYR A 167 11.48 -2.99 -1.12
N MET A 168 11.14 -4.12 -1.75
CA MET A 168 12.01 -4.77 -2.73
C MET A 168 11.70 -4.22 -4.13
N LYS A 169 12.68 -3.54 -4.74
CA LYS A 169 12.62 -3.08 -6.13
C LYS A 169 13.12 -4.21 -7.03
N LYS A 170 12.26 -4.64 -7.94
CA LYS A 170 12.59 -5.64 -8.97
C LYS A 170 13.21 -4.98 -10.18
#